data_9e923c491c1d0c2c9c0e5f0743c0df27
#
_entry.id   9e923c491c1d0c2c9c0e5f0743c0df27
#
_cell.length_a   1.000
_cell.length_b   1.000
_cell.length_c   1.000
_cell.angle_alpha   90.00
_cell.angle_beta   90.00
_cell.angle_gamma   90.00
#
_symmetry.space_group_name_H-M   'P 1'
#
loop_
_entity.id
_entity.type
_entity.pdbx_description
1 polymer ?
#
loop_
_entity_poly.entity_id
_entity_poly.type
_entity_poly.pdbx_seq_one_letter_code
_entity_poly.pdbx_strand_id
1 'polypeptide(L)'
;YAVTSGNISTGTVSGTDVASKTGTSTVDSSIKKAKGITGSIIGDSWQMTYSPDYTIALWYGYDEITSEHYLTQSEGSSQRRALSKILGSKILKSGSTWEKPTSVVSAEIELFTDPLELASEATPSNLRSTELFKKGTTPTETSKRFAKLTDPSDLKYKFNDDKLVLTWTGISTPS
;
A
#
# COMPACT_ATOMS: atom_id res chain seq x y z
N TYR A 1 4.07 -0.22 4.32
CA TYR A 1 2.72 -0.06 3.76
C TYR A 1 1.93 -1.37 3.81
N ALA A 2 2.42 -2.45 3.19
CA ALA A 2 1.69 -3.74 3.08
C ALA A 2 1.30 -4.36 4.43
N VAL A 3 2.02 -4.08 5.50
CA VAL A 3 1.79 -4.65 6.84
C VAL A 3 1.10 -3.70 7.81
N THR A 4 1.07 -2.40 7.52
CA THR A 4 0.45 -1.39 8.40
C THR A 4 -0.78 -0.73 7.80
N SER A 5 -0.85 -0.58 6.49
CA SER A 5 -1.91 0.14 5.77
C SER A 5 -2.61 -0.69 4.70
N GLY A 6 -2.17 -1.94 4.48
CA GLY A 6 -2.79 -2.86 3.53
C GLY A 6 -4.13 -3.41 4.04
N ASN A 7 -4.83 -4.18 3.20
CA ASN A 7 -6.17 -4.75 3.46
C ASN A 7 -6.23 -5.80 4.58
N ILE A 8 -5.42 -5.67 5.62
CA ILE A 8 -5.40 -6.62 6.72
C ILE A 8 -6.19 -6.03 7.88
N SER A 9 -7.48 -6.32 7.88
CA SER A 9 -8.35 -6.04 9.02
C SER A 9 -7.99 -6.97 10.17
N THR A 10 -7.13 -6.50 11.05
CA THR A 10 -6.83 -7.16 12.31
C THR A 10 -7.54 -6.49 13.45
N GLY A 11 -7.61 -7.15 14.60
CA GLY A 11 -8.06 -6.53 15.82
C GLY A 11 -7.17 -5.36 16.19
N THR A 12 -7.43 -4.20 15.60
CA THR A 12 -6.76 -2.96 15.96
C THR A 12 -7.32 -2.41 17.26
N VAL A 13 -6.45 -1.87 18.08
CA VAL A 13 -6.83 -1.12 19.28
C VAL A 13 -6.54 0.36 18.99
N SER A 14 -7.47 1.22 19.32
CA SER A 14 -7.35 2.66 19.05
C SER A 14 -6.07 3.24 19.64
N GLY A 15 -5.35 4.03 18.84
CA GLY A 15 -4.10 4.68 19.25
C GLY A 15 -2.90 3.75 19.37
N THR A 16 -3.00 2.49 18.89
CA THR A 16 -1.89 1.53 18.92
C THR A 16 -1.38 1.27 17.51
N ASP A 17 -0.08 1.35 17.32
CA ASP A 17 0.56 0.96 16.07
C ASP A 17 0.58 -0.56 15.96
N VAL A 18 0.01 -1.05 14.88
CA VAL A 18 -0.08 -2.49 14.60
C VAL A 18 0.38 -2.76 13.18
N ALA A 19 1.27 -3.71 13.04
CA ALA A 19 1.64 -4.27 11.75
C ALA A 19 1.15 -5.71 11.65
N SER A 20 0.65 -6.11 10.49
CA SER A 20 0.10 -7.46 10.32
C SER A 20 0.28 -7.99 8.91
N LYS A 21 0.48 -9.30 8.81
CA LYS A 21 0.60 -10.00 7.53
C LYS A 21 -0.09 -11.35 7.61
N THR A 22 -0.87 -11.65 6.58
CA THR A 22 -1.48 -12.97 6.41
C THR A 22 -0.56 -13.90 5.63
N GLY A 23 -0.65 -15.19 5.89
CA GLY A 23 -0.05 -16.26 5.11
C GLY A 23 -1.12 -17.31 4.79
N THR A 24 -1.13 -17.78 3.57
CA THR A 24 -2.06 -18.83 3.12
C THR A 24 -1.30 -19.81 2.25
N SER A 25 -1.33 -21.08 2.58
CA SER A 25 -0.75 -22.14 1.75
C SER A 25 -1.80 -22.66 0.76
N THR A 26 -1.35 -22.97 -0.44
CA THR A 26 -2.18 -23.65 -1.44
C THR A 26 -2.05 -25.17 -1.29
N VAL A 27 -3.09 -25.89 -1.64
CA VAL A 27 -3.08 -27.36 -1.71
C VAL A 27 -2.91 -27.82 -3.14
N ASP A 28 -1.94 -28.68 -3.36
CA ASP A 28 -1.67 -29.23 -4.69
C ASP A 28 -2.89 -29.96 -5.28
N SER A 29 -3.06 -29.83 -6.57
CA SER A 29 -4.19 -30.46 -7.29
C SER A 29 -4.18 -31.99 -7.22
N SER A 30 -3.02 -32.61 -7.12
CA SER A 30 -2.86 -34.04 -6.95
C SER A 30 -3.39 -34.52 -5.60
N ILE A 31 -3.14 -33.76 -4.54
CA ILE A 31 -3.64 -34.05 -3.18
C ILE A 31 -5.17 -33.92 -3.17
N LYS A 32 -5.71 -32.83 -3.74
CA LYS A 32 -7.17 -32.65 -3.87
C LYS A 32 -7.83 -33.83 -4.58
N LYS A 33 -7.28 -34.22 -5.72
CA LYS A 33 -7.79 -35.35 -6.51
C LYS A 33 -7.73 -36.66 -5.73
N ALA A 34 -6.61 -36.95 -5.06
CA ALA A 34 -6.44 -38.17 -4.26
C ALA A 34 -7.42 -38.25 -3.08
N LYS A 35 -7.80 -37.12 -2.51
CA LYS A 35 -8.77 -37.04 -1.40
C LYS A 35 -10.22 -36.82 -1.85
N GLY A 36 -10.50 -36.74 -3.15
CA GLY A 36 -11.86 -36.53 -3.70
C GLY A 36 -12.43 -35.13 -3.43
N ILE A 37 -11.55 -34.13 -3.18
CA ILE A 37 -11.95 -32.77 -2.85
C ILE A 37 -12.11 -31.95 -4.12
N THR A 38 -13.24 -31.28 -4.26
CA THR A 38 -13.54 -30.34 -5.36
C THR A 38 -13.53 -28.90 -4.89
N GLY A 39 -13.20 -27.98 -5.79
CA GLY A 39 -13.18 -26.54 -5.47
C GLY A 39 -11.85 -25.99 -5.01
N SER A 40 -11.88 -24.74 -4.56
CA SER A 40 -10.70 -24.02 -4.06
C SER A 40 -10.56 -24.22 -2.55
N ILE A 41 -9.47 -24.87 -2.15
CA ILE A 41 -9.14 -25.10 -0.75
C ILE A 41 -7.75 -24.57 -0.44
N ILE A 42 -7.51 -24.33 0.84
CA ILE A 42 -6.22 -23.89 1.38
C ILE A 42 -5.74 -24.91 2.41
N GLY A 43 -4.44 -25.05 2.57
CA GLY A 43 -3.84 -25.90 3.61
C GLY A 43 -3.86 -25.17 4.95
N ASP A 44 -3.32 -23.96 4.97
CA ASP A 44 -3.15 -23.19 6.19
C ASP A 44 -3.66 -21.76 6.04
N SER A 45 -4.15 -21.22 7.14
CA SER A 45 -4.54 -19.81 7.24
C SER A 45 -3.80 -19.17 8.41
N TRP A 46 -2.71 -18.46 8.09
CA TRP A 46 -1.84 -17.79 9.07
C TRP A 46 -2.11 -16.31 9.15
N GLN A 47 -1.86 -15.77 10.32
CA GLN A 47 -1.72 -14.33 10.54
C GLN A 47 -0.67 -14.05 11.60
N MET A 48 0.29 -13.21 11.24
CA MET A 48 1.23 -12.61 12.18
C MET A 48 0.78 -11.17 12.42
N THR A 49 0.66 -10.79 13.67
CA THR A 49 0.33 -9.43 14.09
C THR A 49 1.31 -9.01 15.16
N TYR A 50 1.86 -7.80 15.09
CA TYR A 50 2.74 -7.27 16.12
C TYR A 50 2.53 -5.78 16.36
N SER A 51 2.74 -5.39 17.59
CA SER A 51 2.78 -4.03 18.11
C SER A 51 4.15 -3.80 18.77
N PRO A 52 4.45 -2.61 19.30
CA PRO A 52 5.67 -2.41 20.08
C PRO A 52 5.85 -3.37 21.26
N ASP A 53 4.75 -3.86 21.85
CA ASP A 53 4.78 -4.69 23.06
C ASP A 53 4.61 -6.19 22.82
N TYR A 54 3.87 -6.58 21.78
CA TYR A 54 3.44 -7.96 21.59
C TYR A 54 3.52 -8.43 20.14
N THR A 55 3.81 -9.71 19.98
CA THR A 55 3.65 -10.43 18.72
C THR A 55 2.63 -11.55 18.91
N ILE A 56 1.67 -11.63 18.00
CA ILE A 56 0.63 -12.66 17.97
C ILE A 56 0.81 -13.47 16.71
N ALA A 57 1.05 -14.77 16.84
CA ALA A 57 1.00 -15.72 15.75
C ALA A 57 -0.31 -16.49 15.83
N LEU A 58 -1.12 -16.42 14.78
CA LEU A 58 -2.37 -17.17 14.66
C LEU A 58 -2.29 -18.12 13.50
N TRP A 59 -2.63 -19.37 13.76
CA TRP A 59 -2.86 -20.39 12.77
C TRP A 59 -4.26 -20.96 12.89
N TYR A 60 -4.89 -21.19 11.74
CA TYR A 60 -6.16 -21.88 11.63
C TYR A 60 -6.08 -22.87 10.47
N GLY A 61 -6.31 -24.13 10.76
CA GLY A 61 -6.13 -25.20 9.79
C GLY A 61 -6.48 -26.57 10.36
N TYR A 62 -6.21 -27.57 9.58
CA TYR A 62 -6.24 -28.96 9.99
C TYR A 62 -4.82 -29.53 9.91
N ASP A 63 -4.41 -30.32 10.90
CA ASP A 63 -3.09 -30.99 10.89
C ASP A 63 -2.93 -31.93 9.69
N GLU A 64 -4.03 -32.54 9.26
CA GLU A 64 -4.10 -33.37 8.08
C GLU A 64 -5.32 -33.03 7.23
N ILE A 65 -5.11 -32.87 5.93
CA ILE A 65 -6.19 -32.68 4.96
C ILE A 65 -6.79 -34.05 4.60
N THR A 66 -8.08 -34.21 4.85
CA THR A 66 -8.88 -35.38 4.44
C THR A 66 -10.06 -34.95 3.60
N SER A 67 -10.87 -35.91 3.09
CA SER A 67 -12.12 -35.61 2.39
C SER A 67 -13.16 -34.87 3.24
N GLU A 68 -13.03 -34.95 4.57
CA GLU A 68 -13.97 -34.33 5.53
C GLU A 68 -13.35 -33.12 6.27
N HIS A 69 -12.02 -33.07 6.35
CA HIS A 69 -11.28 -32.03 7.06
C HIS A 69 -10.40 -31.24 6.09
N TYR A 70 -10.91 -30.12 5.59
CA TYR A 70 -10.19 -29.17 4.76
C TYR A 70 -10.79 -27.77 4.94
N LEU A 71 -10.03 -26.74 4.59
CA LEU A 71 -10.49 -25.36 4.63
C LEU A 71 -10.79 -24.85 3.22
N THR A 72 -11.93 -24.20 3.08
CA THR A 72 -12.15 -23.33 1.93
C THR A 72 -11.42 -21.98 2.13
N GLN A 73 -11.10 -21.28 1.04
CA GLN A 73 -10.50 -19.95 1.11
C GLN A 73 -11.37 -18.97 1.92
N SER A 74 -12.69 -19.03 1.76
CA SER A 74 -13.63 -18.16 2.48
C SER A 74 -13.62 -18.46 3.99
N GLU A 75 -13.71 -19.72 4.35
CA GLU A 75 -13.74 -20.18 5.73
C GLU A 75 -12.44 -19.81 6.47
N GLY A 76 -11.28 -20.18 5.91
CA GLY A 76 -9.99 -19.85 6.50
C GLY A 76 -9.80 -18.34 6.67
N SER A 77 -10.27 -17.52 5.73
CA SER A 77 -10.18 -16.06 5.82
C SER A 77 -11.12 -15.48 6.88
N SER A 78 -12.36 -15.99 6.99
CA SER A 78 -13.35 -15.48 7.96
C SER A 78 -12.97 -15.84 9.39
N GLN A 79 -12.57 -17.09 9.63
CA GLN A 79 -12.16 -17.55 10.97
C GLN A 79 -10.89 -16.87 11.43
N ARG A 80 -9.87 -16.78 10.58
CA ARG A 80 -8.65 -16.05 10.87
C ARG A 80 -8.96 -14.60 11.28
N ARG A 81 -9.82 -13.90 10.55
CA ARG A 81 -10.21 -12.52 10.83
C ARG A 81 -10.93 -12.38 12.17
N ALA A 82 -11.88 -13.28 12.45
CA ALA A 82 -12.62 -13.30 13.70
C ALA A 82 -11.69 -13.53 14.91
N LEU A 83 -10.83 -14.54 14.83
CA LEU A 83 -9.88 -14.86 15.89
C LEU A 83 -8.85 -13.73 16.08
N SER A 84 -8.33 -13.15 15.00
CA SER A 84 -7.41 -12.01 15.10
C SER A 84 -8.04 -10.81 15.80
N LYS A 85 -9.31 -10.53 15.55
CA LYS A 85 -10.04 -9.45 16.23
C LYS A 85 -10.18 -9.72 17.73
N ILE A 86 -10.52 -10.93 18.11
CA ILE A 86 -10.66 -11.32 19.51
C ILE A 86 -9.30 -11.22 20.24
N LEU A 87 -8.26 -11.84 19.67
CA LEU A 87 -6.92 -11.84 20.27
C LEU A 87 -6.34 -10.42 20.35
N GLY A 88 -6.45 -9.64 19.28
CA GLY A 88 -5.99 -8.25 19.25
C GLY A 88 -6.64 -7.42 20.35
N SER A 89 -7.96 -7.49 20.50
CA SER A 89 -8.69 -6.74 21.54
C SER A 89 -8.36 -7.17 22.99
N LYS A 90 -7.83 -8.37 23.18
CA LYS A 90 -7.48 -8.91 24.51
C LYS A 90 -6.01 -8.70 24.87
N ILE A 91 -5.12 -8.70 23.88
CA ILE A 91 -3.67 -8.74 24.09
C ILE A 91 -3.02 -7.37 23.86
N LEU A 92 -3.45 -6.64 22.80
CA LEU A 92 -2.83 -5.36 22.45
C LEU A 92 -3.19 -4.27 23.47
N LYS A 93 -2.19 -3.49 23.85
CA LYS A 93 -2.37 -2.34 24.74
C LYS A 93 -2.73 -1.09 23.94
N SER A 94 -3.67 -0.30 24.47
CA SER A 94 -4.00 1.01 23.90
C SER A 94 -2.84 2.00 24.09
N GLY A 95 -2.59 2.83 23.08
CA GLY A 95 -1.59 3.91 23.14
C GLY A 95 -0.15 3.48 22.91
N SER A 96 0.09 2.24 22.51
CA SER A 96 1.44 1.76 22.20
C SER A 96 1.83 2.11 20.74
N THR A 97 2.87 2.92 20.59
CA THR A 97 3.34 3.42 19.28
C THR A 97 4.83 3.13 19.07
N TRP A 98 5.22 2.93 17.79
CA TRP A 98 6.64 2.81 17.45
C TRP A 98 7.31 4.17 17.46
N GLU A 99 8.46 4.24 18.09
CA GLU A 99 9.34 5.39 17.96
C GLU A 99 10.08 5.36 16.63
N LYS A 100 10.00 6.45 15.90
CA LYS A 100 10.80 6.61 14.68
C LYS A 100 12.25 6.90 15.06
N PRO A 101 13.22 6.05 14.66
CA PRO A 101 14.65 6.32 14.93
C PRO A 101 15.10 7.65 14.32
N THR A 102 16.02 8.34 14.97
CA THR A 102 16.60 9.62 14.48
C THR A 102 17.39 9.46 13.16
N SER A 103 17.78 8.22 12.85
CA SER A 103 18.41 7.84 11.59
C SER A 103 17.42 7.69 10.42
N VAL A 104 16.11 7.82 10.67
CA VAL A 104 15.06 7.72 9.67
C VAL A 104 14.40 9.09 9.50
N VAL A 105 14.33 9.56 8.26
CA VAL A 105 13.67 10.81 7.85
C VAL A 105 12.50 10.53 6.93
N SER A 106 11.55 11.45 6.89
CA SER A 106 10.43 11.38 5.96
C SER A 106 10.67 12.33 4.80
N ALA A 107 10.28 11.95 3.59
CA ALA A 107 10.21 12.81 2.42
C ALA A 107 8.96 12.51 1.60
N GLU A 108 8.39 13.55 0.99
CA GLU A 108 7.28 13.40 0.06
C GLU A 108 7.84 13.15 -1.34
N ILE A 109 7.48 12.02 -1.92
CA ILE A 109 7.94 11.57 -3.24
C ILE A 109 6.80 11.56 -4.24
N GLU A 110 7.15 11.66 -5.53
CA GLU A 110 6.23 11.39 -6.61
C GLU A 110 6.24 9.89 -6.93
N LEU A 111 5.05 9.29 -6.94
CA LEU A 111 4.88 7.88 -7.27
C LEU A 111 5.18 7.61 -8.75
N PHE A 112 5.79 6.46 -9.01
CA PHE A 112 6.09 5.95 -10.36
C PHE A 112 7.14 6.76 -11.13
N THR A 113 8.05 7.44 -10.44
CA THR A 113 9.29 7.97 -11.02
C THR A 113 10.40 6.91 -10.91
N ASP A 114 11.27 6.86 -11.91
CA ASP A 114 12.46 6.00 -11.93
C ASP A 114 13.61 6.77 -12.63
N PRO A 115 14.64 7.19 -11.90
CA PRO A 115 14.84 7.05 -10.45
C PRO A 115 13.76 7.75 -9.61
N LEU A 116 13.68 7.38 -8.33
CA LEU A 116 12.73 7.98 -7.40
C LEU A 116 13.04 9.47 -7.18
N GLU A 117 12.02 10.33 -7.31
CA GLU A 117 12.13 11.78 -7.20
C GLU A 117 11.20 12.35 -6.13
N LEU A 118 11.54 13.52 -5.59
CA LEU A 118 10.67 14.26 -4.69
C LEU A 118 9.44 14.79 -5.45
N ALA A 119 8.31 14.83 -4.78
CA ALA A 119 7.12 15.46 -5.33
C ALA A 119 7.31 16.98 -5.46
N SER A 120 6.88 17.54 -6.59
CA SER A 120 6.81 18.99 -6.79
C SER A 120 5.49 19.56 -6.28
N GLU A 121 5.37 20.88 -6.16
CA GLU A 121 4.10 21.52 -5.82
C GLU A 121 2.99 21.21 -6.83
N ALA A 122 3.36 20.94 -8.08
CA ALA A 122 2.44 20.60 -9.16
C ALA A 122 2.05 19.14 -9.23
N THR A 123 2.73 18.25 -8.47
CA THR A 123 2.40 16.82 -8.44
C THR A 123 0.99 16.63 -7.88
N PRO A 124 0.08 15.93 -8.59
CA PRO A 124 -1.27 15.63 -8.10
C PRO A 124 -1.24 14.86 -6.77
N SER A 125 -2.19 15.13 -5.87
CA SER A 125 -2.24 14.56 -4.53
C SER A 125 -2.31 13.02 -4.52
N ASN A 126 -2.96 12.41 -5.50
CA ASN A 126 -3.03 10.97 -5.67
C ASN A 126 -1.74 10.33 -6.18
N LEU A 127 -0.76 11.13 -6.58
CA LEU A 127 0.57 10.70 -7.00
C LEU A 127 1.66 11.11 -6.01
N ARG A 128 1.30 11.59 -4.83
CA ARG A 128 2.22 11.89 -3.74
C ARG A 128 2.18 10.80 -2.69
N SER A 129 3.32 10.47 -2.13
CA SER A 129 3.43 9.61 -0.95
C SER A 129 4.52 10.12 -0.03
N THR A 130 4.23 10.11 1.27
CA THR A 130 5.27 10.36 2.28
C THR A 130 5.91 9.04 2.65
N GLU A 131 7.18 8.90 2.33
CA GLU A 131 7.95 7.67 2.56
C GLU A 131 9.08 7.88 3.56
N LEU A 132 9.56 6.78 4.11
CA LEU A 132 10.65 6.76 5.10
C LEU A 132 11.97 6.39 4.42
N PHE A 133 13.01 7.18 4.71
CA PHE A 133 14.36 7.01 4.18
C PHE A 133 15.38 6.96 5.31
N LYS A 134 16.42 6.19 5.13
CA LYS A 134 17.62 6.36 5.96
C LYS A 134 18.16 7.78 5.73
N LYS A 135 18.54 8.45 6.79
CA LYS A 135 19.14 9.79 6.69
C LYS A 135 20.33 9.79 5.72
N GLY A 136 20.29 10.68 4.74
CA GLY A 136 21.31 10.77 3.67
C GLY A 136 21.03 9.92 2.43
N THR A 137 19.90 9.22 2.36
CA THR A 137 19.49 8.46 1.16
C THR A 137 18.16 8.94 0.56
N THR A 138 17.68 10.10 1.01
CA THR A 138 16.50 10.75 0.44
C THR A 138 16.80 11.18 -1.01
N PRO A 139 15.85 11.05 -1.95
CA PRO A 139 15.99 11.64 -3.27
C PRO A 139 16.30 13.13 -3.18
N THR A 140 17.17 13.63 -4.06
CA THR A 140 17.57 15.05 -4.12
C THR A 140 16.89 15.80 -5.26
N GLU A 141 16.55 15.08 -6.31
CA GLU A 141 15.87 15.66 -7.48
C GLU A 141 14.37 15.75 -7.24
N THR A 142 13.79 16.88 -7.67
CA THR A 142 12.34 17.10 -7.65
C THR A 142 11.75 16.81 -9.02
N SER A 143 10.68 16.06 -9.06
CA SER A 143 10.01 15.70 -10.30
C SER A 143 9.54 16.92 -11.08
N LYS A 144 9.81 16.92 -12.36
CA LYS A 144 9.36 17.91 -13.33
C LYS A 144 8.16 17.43 -14.15
N ARG A 145 7.69 16.21 -13.90
CA ARG A 145 6.63 15.56 -14.67
C ARG A 145 5.35 16.37 -14.76
N PHE A 146 5.02 17.10 -13.70
CA PHE A 146 3.84 17.97 -13.60
C PHE A 146 4.23 19.45 -13.48
N ALA A 147 5.42 19.82 -13.93
CA ALA A 147 5.85 21.21 -13.88
C ALA A 147 4.82 22.12 -14.59
N LYS A 148 4.44 23.22 -13.95
CA LYS A 148 3.58 24.19 -14.56
C LYS A 148 4.29 24.78 -15.79
N LEU A 149 3.64 24.72 -16.91
CA LEU A 149 4.11 25.39 -18.12
C LEU A 149 4.08 26.89 -17.93
N THR A 150 5.02 27.58 -18.56
CA THR A 150 4.98 29.05 -18.62
C THR A 150 3.79 29.50 -19.46
N ASP A 151 3.19 30.62 -19.07
CA ASP A 151 2.10 31.17 -19.86
C ASP A 151 2.63 31.70 -21.19
N PRO A 152 1.88 31.61 -22.30
CA PRO A 152 2.23 32.28 -23.53
C PRO A 152 2.33 33.81 -23.30
N SER A 153 3.30 34.44 -23.94
CA SER A 153 3.51 35.88 -23.79
C SER A 153 3.27 36.62 -25.12
N ASP A 154 3.29 37.95 -25.07
CA ASP A 154 3.21 38.82 -26.23
C ASP A 154 1.95 38.63 -27.10
N LEU A 155 0.81 38.38 -26.48
CA LEU A 155 -0.45 38.26 -27.22
C LEU A 155 -0.74 39.58 -27.96
N LYS A 156 -0.78 39.48 -29.27
CA LYS A 156 -1.16 40.62 -30.19
C LYS A 156 -2.32 40.20 -31.05
N TYR A 157 -3.09 41.18 -31.45
CA TYR A 157 -4.19 40.97 -32.40
C TYR A 157 -4.16 42.02 -33.51
N LYS A 158 -4.66 41.65 -34.66
CA LYS A 158 -4.93 42.56 -35.75
C LYS A 158 -6.14 42.06 -36.55
N PHE A 159 -6.84 42.98 -37.16
CA PHE A 159 -7.88 42.67 -38.14
C PHE A 159 -7.26 42.74 -39.55
N ASN A 160 -7.43 41.69 -40.32
CA ASN A 160 -7.15 41.67 -41.75
C ASN A 160 -8.46 41.33 -42.43
N ASP A 161 -9.03 42.32 -43.12
CA ASP A 161 -10.39 42.27 -43.64
C ASP A 161 -11.37 41.82 -42.54
N ASP A 162 -12.18 40.83 -42.77
CA ASP A 162 -13.15 40.32 -41.78
C ASP A 162 -12.56 39.21 -40.83
N LYS A 163 -11.21 39.07 -40.76
CA LYS A 163 -10.55 38.06 -39.98
C LYS A 163 -9.76 38.66 -38.82
N LEU A 164 -10.02 38.15 -37.60
CA LEU A 164 -9.19 38.43 -36.44
C LEU A 164 -7.98 37.50 -36.48
N VAL A 165 -6.77 38.05 -36.50
CA VAL A 165 -5.51 37.32 -36.43
C VAL A 165 -4.91 37.52 -35.05
N LEU A 166 -4.69 36.43 -34.30
CA LEU A 166 -4.00 36.42 -33.01
C LEU A 166 -2.59 35.90 -33.23
N THR A 167 -1.61 36.52 -32.58
CA THR A 167 -0.23 36.10 -32.54
C THR A 167 0.26 36.15 -31.09
N TRP A 168 1.07 35.19 -30.69
CA TRP A 168 1.70 35.14 -29.37
C TRP A 168 3.03 34.43 -29.44
N THR A 169 3.87 34.67 -28.46
CA THR A 169 5.08 33.83 -28.23
C THR A 169 4.66 32.59 -27.53
N GLY A 170 4.93 31.46 -28.14
CA GLY A 170 4.65 30.11 -27.58
C GLY A 170 5.52 29.80 -26.36
N ILE A 171 5.10 28.83 -25.60
CA ILE A 171 5.88 28.28 -24.48
C ILE A 171 6.97 27.33 -25.00
N SER A 172 8.04 27.17 -24.22
CA SER A 172 9.04 26.14 -24.48
C SER A 172 8.43 24.75 -24.43
N THR A 173 8.84 23.87 -25.30
CA THR A 173 8.44 22.45 -25.22
C THR A 173 8.91 21.88 -23.89
N PRO A 174 8.05 21.24 -23.10
CA PRO A 174 8.48 20.54 -21.88
C PRO A 174 9.54 19.50 -22.22
N SER A 175 10.61 19.46 -21.45
CA SER A 175 11.69 18.48 -21.58
C SER A 175 11.38 17.20 -20.81
#